data_8f816f66e8e891ab07be42c62dab2698
#
_entry.id   8f816f66e8e891ab07be42c62dab2698
#
_cell.length_a   1.000
_cell.length_b   1.000
_cell.length_c   1.000
_cell.angle_alpha   90.00
_cell.angle_beta   90.00
_cell.angle_gamma   90.00
#
_symmetry.space_group_name_H-M   'P 1'
#
loop_
_entity.id
_entity.type
_entity.pdbx_description
1 polymer ?
#
loop_
_entity_poly.entity_id
_entity_poly.type
_entity_poly.pdbx_seq_one_letter_code
_entity_poly.pdbx_strand_id
1 'polypeptide(L)'
;MTEKEETFELSSEPMEEKTKKPHRGRAVAIIAVAVIALLAAGGIVWKTHTDRLMAEAKADCAAASERLHVATTAYNALLNGKAASMAKTDVKSVKDAKTLDVLSKAMKASTPKTVSCKADSRDAVVTATKAITANTAWYWTHGKSLNRLVNAGETAKLDKTVDDANALYKQTDGRVADDKTRASLLDAIKKRDADAIAKAV
;
A
#
# COMPACT_ATOMS: atom_id res chain seq x y z
N MET A 1 36.48 45.75 61.91
CA MET A 1 35.64 46.83 62.42
C MET A 1 34.24 46.29 62.53
N THR A 2 33.90 45.93 63.73
CA THR A 2 32.73 46.15 64.57
C THR A 2 31.44 45.57 64.01
N GLU A 3 31.01 44.37 64.38
CA GLU A 3 30.33 44.04 65.63
C GLU A 3 29.07 44.88 65.89
N LYS A 4 27.91 44.21 65.76
CA LYS A 4 26.82 44.43 66.71
C LYS A 4 25.88 43.19 66.72
N GLU A 5 26.04 42.40 67.77
CA GLU A 5 25.04 41.49 68.31
C GLU A 5 23.84 42.29 68.78
N GLU A 6 22.65 41.92 68.45
CA GLU A 6 21.43 42.27 69.19
C GLU A 6 20.71 40.98 69.57
N THR A 7 20.90 40.67 70.84
CA THR A 7 20.15 39.68 71.59
C THR A 7 18.70 40.14 71.73
N PHE A 8 17.78 39.28 71.21
CA PHE A 8 16.34 39.46 71.47
C PHE A 8 15.86 38.46 72.49
N GLU A 9 15.43 39.04 73.62
CA GLU A 9 14.93 38.35 74.82
C GLU A 9 13.65 37.54 74.49
N LEU A 10 13.65 36.30 74.99
CA LEU A 10 12.55 35.34 74.94
C LEU A 10 11.55 35.68 76.04
N SER A 11 10.46 36.36 75.73
CA SER A 11 9.33 36.55 76.65
C SER A 11 8.42 35.32 76.57
N SER A 12 8.45 34.47 77.55
CA SER A 12 7.59 33.29 77.71
C SER A 12 6.26 33.71 78.32
N GLU A 13 5.21 33.82 77.53
CA GLU A 13 3.84 33.79 78.05
C GLU A 13 3.20 32.40 77.72
N PRO A 14 2.51 31.82 78.72
CA PRO A 14 1.91 30.51 78.55
C PRO A 14 0.62 30.63 77.70
N MET A 15 0.64 30.15 76.46
CA MET A 15 -0.57 30.01 75.61
C MET A 15 -1.38 28.83 76.12
N GLU A 16 -2.54 29.14 76.64
CA GLU A 16 -3.65 28.25 76.98
C GLU A 16 -4.03 27.38 75.77
N GLU A 17 -3.76 26.10 75.84
CA GLU A 17 -4.06 25.11 74.86
C GLU A 17 -5.59 24.86 74.83
N LYS A 18 -6.35 25.63 74.00
CA LYS A 18 -7.72 25.27 73.59
C LYS A 18 -7.69 24.10 72.63
N THR A 19 -7.83 22.92 73.17
CA THR A 19 -8.13 21.69 72.36
C THR A 19 -9.36 21.87 71.53
N LYS A 20 -9.20 22.33 70.27
CA LYS A 20 -10.23 22.26 69.26
C LYS A 20 -10.45 20.80 68.87
N LYS A 21 -11.59 20.23 69.25
CA LYS A 21 -12.06 18.94 68.82
C LYS A 21 -11.95 18.86 67.26
N PRO A 22 -11.29 17.85 66.68
CA PRO A 22 -11.20 17.74 65.26
C PRO A 22 -12.60 17.54 64.65
N HIS A 23 -13.00 18.47 63.81
CA HIS A 23 -14.25 18.33 63.02
C HIS A 23 -14.05 17.20 62.01
N ARG A 24 -14.41 15.95 62.41
CA ARG A 24 -14.38 14.76 61.57
C ARG A 24 -15.05 14.98 60.22
N GLY A 25 -16.04 15.83 60.14
CA GLY A 25 -16.73 16.15 58.87
C GLY A 25 -15.90 16.92 57.85
N ARG A 26 -14.97 17.82 58.30
CA ARG A 26 -14.09 18.59 57.37
C ARG A 26 -13.01 17.71 56.76
N ALA A 27 -12.43 16.78 57.53
CA ALA A 27 -11.40 15.88 57.02
C ALA A 27 -12.01 14.90 55.93
N VAL A 28 -13.24 14.39 56.21
CA VAL A 28 -13.91 13.53 55.24
C VAL A 28 -14.28 14.29 53.96
N ALA A 29 -14.73 15.55 54.08
CA ALA A 29 -15.04 16.37 52.88
C ALA A 29 -13.79 16.68 52.04
N ILE A 30 -12.62 16.97 52.67
CA ILE A 30 -11.38 17.21 51.92
C ILE A 30 -10.89 15.95 51.22
N ILE A 31 -10.99 14.78 51.85
CA ILE A 31 -10.60 13.51 51.22
C ILE A 31 -11.54 13.18 50.03
N ALA A 32 -12.84 13.39 50.17
CA ALA A 32 -13.79 13.17 49.09
C ALA A 32 -13.52 14.06 47.86
N VAL A 33 -13.22 15.35 48.08
CA VAL A 33 -12.86 16.28 46.99
C VAL A 33 -11.55 15.87 46.31
N ALA A 34 -10.55 15.44 47.08
CA ALA A 34 -9.26 14.99 46.54
C ALA A 34 -9.44 13.71 45.66
N VAL A 35 -10.25 12.76 46.14
CA VAL A 35 -10.54 11.53 45.36
C VAL A 35 -11.29 11.84 44.05
N ILE A 36 -12.28 12.73 44.09
CA ILE A 36 -13.02 13.17 42.89
C ILE A 36 -12.07 13.89 41.92
N ALA A 37 -11.17 14.73 42.38
CA ALA A 37 -10.18 15.43 41.55
C ALA A 37 -9.20 14.45 40.90
N LEU A 38 -8.75 13.41 41.60
CA LEU A 38 -7.86 12.38 41.08
C LEU A 38 -8.57 11.51 40.02
N LEU A 39 -9.84 11.17 40.24
CA LEU A 39 -10.65 10.42 39.28
C LEU A 39 -10.94 11.24 38.01
N ALA A 40 -11.23 12.54 38.16
CA ALA A 40 -11.42 13.44 37.03
C ALA A 40 -10.09 13.64 36.25
N ALA A 41 -8.97 13.86 36.91
CA ALA A 41 -7.67 13.95 36.24
C ALA A 41 -7.28 12.63 35.53
N GLY A 42 -7.47 11.48 36.19
CA GLY A 42 -7.26 10.18 35.63
C GLY A 42 -8.14 9.91 34.40
N GLY A 43 -9.41 10.30 34.46
CA GLY A 43 -10.35 10.16 33.33
C GLY A 43 -9.96 11.02 32.13
N ILE A 44 -9.47 12.24 32.33
CA ILE A 44 -9.02 13.11 31.24
C ILE A 44 -7.75 12.54 30.58
N VAL A 45 -6.77 12.09 31.36
CA VAL A 45 -5.53 11.48 30.83
C VAL A 45 -5.85 10.21 30.06
N TRP A 46 -6.73 9.36 30.59
CA TRP A 46 -7.20 8.16 29.90
C TRP A 46 -7.87 8.49 28.55
N LYS A 47 -8.79 9.45 28.56
CA LYS A 47 -9.52 9.85 27.34
C LYS A 47 -8.55 10.41 26.29
N THR A 48 -7.66 11.32 26.63
CA THR A 48 -6.68 11.88 25.68
C THR A 48 -5.75 10.81 25.12
N HIS A 49 -5.38 9.82 25.91
CA HIS A 49 -4.55 8.70 25.46
C HIS A 49 -5.30 7.82 24.45
N THR A 50 -6.54 7.45 24.76
CA THR A 50 -7.38 6.63 23.86
C THR A 50 -7.71 7.36 22.56
N ASP A 51 -7.98 8.67 22.63
CA ASP A 51 -8.26 9.50 21.45
C ASP A 51 -7.02 9.59 20.54
N ARG A 52 -5.81 9.72 21.10
CA ARG A 52 -4.57 9.67 20.32
C ARG A 52 -4.36 8.33 19.61
N LEU A 53 -4.52 7.22 20.33
CA LEU A 53 -4.38 5.87 19.74
C LEU A 53 -5.40 5.62 18.64
N MET A 54 -6.62 6.14 18.77
CA MET A 54 -7.63 6.08 17.72
C MET A 54 -7.23 6.95 16.52
N ALA A 55 -6.71 8.15 16.73
CA ALA A 55 -6.26 9.04 15.67
C ALA A 55 -5.10 8.42 14.87
N GLU A 56 -4.12 7.82 15.55
CA GLU A 56 -3.03 7.08 14.92
C GLU A 56 -3.54 5.91 14.08
N ALA A 57 -4.41 5.07 14.63
CA ALA A 57 -4.98 3.94 13.89
C ALA A 57 -5.74 4.40 12.63
N LYS A 58 -6.49 5.51 12.71
CA LYS A 58 -7.17 6.11 11.56
C LYS A 58 -6.19 6.66 10.52
N ALA A 59 -5.10 7.29 10.94
CA ALA A 59 -4.05 7.78 10.05
C ALA A 59 -3.36 6.61 9.31
N ASP A 60 -3.02 5.53 10.03
CA ASP A 60 -2.44 4.32 9.44
C ASP A 60 -3.40 3.67 8.42
N CYS A 61 -4.68 3.62 8.75
CA CYS A 61 -5.70 3.10 7.85
C CYS A 61 -5.85 3.96 6.59
N ALA A 62 -5.82 5.28 6.72
CA ALA A 62 -5.84 6.20 5.59
C ALA A 62 -4.61 6.01 4.69
N ALA A 63 -3.41 5.90 5.27
CA ALA A 63 -2.18 5.63 4.54
C ALA A 63 -2.19 4.26 3.83
N ALA A 64 -2.79 3.24 4.46
CA ALA A 64 -2.97 1.93 3.82
C ALA A 64 -3.97 2.02 2.65
N SER A 65 -5.07 2.77 2.81
CA SER A 65 -6.07 3.00 1.75
C SER A 65 -5.48 3.72 0.54
N GLU A 66 -4.60 4.69 0.76
CA GLU A 66 -3.91 5.37 -0.34
C GLU A 66 -3.00 4.40 -1.12
N ARG A 67 -2.24 3.56 -0.41
CA ARG A 67 -1.42 2.53 -1.05
C ARG A 67 -2.27 1.52 -1.83
N LEU A 68 -3.43 1.15 -1.31
CA LEU A 68 -4.40 0.31 -2.02
C LEU A 68 -4.89 0.99 -3.30
N HIS A 69 -5.23 2.29 -3.22
CA HIS A 69 -5.66 3.05 -4.37
C HIS A 69 -4.62 3.05 -5.49
N VAL A 70 -3.34 3.31 -5.17
CA VAL A 70 -2.23 3.25 -6.13
C VAL A 70 -2.11 1.86 -6.76
N ALA A 71 -2.13 0.80 -5.93
CA ALA A 71 -2.02 -0.59 -6.41
C ALA A 71 -3.20 -0.99 -7.32
N THR A 72 -4.42 -0.60 -6.94
CA THR A 72 -5.64 -0.88 -7.72
C THR A 72 -5.61 -0.13 -9.05
N THR A 73 -5.21 1.14 -9.04
CA THR A 73 -5.10 1.95 -10.26
C THR A 73 -4.08 1.36 -11.23
N ALA A 74 -2.90 0.98 -10.73
CA ALA A 74 -1.86 0.34 -11.56
C ALA A 74 -2.32 -1.00 -12.14
N TYR A 75 -2.97 -1.83 -11.33
CA TYR A 75 -3.53 -3.11 -11.79
C TYR A 75 -4.60 -2.91 -12.87
N ASN A 76 -5.55 -2.00 -12.65
CA ASN A 76 -6.63 -1.73 -13.60
C ASN A 76 -6.11 -1.12 -14.92
N ALA A 77 -5.09 -0.26 -14.85
CA ALA A 77 -4.44 0.28 -16.04
C ALA A 77 -3.79 -0.84 -16.89
N LEU A 78 -3.12 -1.79 -16.24
CA LEU A 78 -2.53 -2.94 -16.91
C LEU A 78 -3.62 -3.86 -17.47
N LEU A 79 -4.63 -4.19 -16.66
CA LEU A 79 -5.74 -5.09 -17.03
C LEU A 79 -6.51 -4.57 -18.25
N ASN A 80 -6.91 -3.29 -18.22
CA ASN A 80 -7.73 -2.68 -19.27
C ASN A 80 -6.91 -2.15 -20.46
N GLY A 81 -5.61 -2.02 -20.30
CA GLY A 81 -4.67 -1.57 -21.33
C GLY A 81 -4.00 -2.75 -22.03
N LYS A 82 -2.73 -2.98 -21.68
CA LYS A 82 -1.86 -3.96 -22.34
C LYS A 82 -2.43 -5.38 -22.31
N ALA A 83 -2.98 -5.83 -21.19
CA ALA A 83 -3.52 -7.18 -21.08
C ALA A 83 -4.76 -7.36 -21.97
N ALA A 84 -5.68 -6.38 -21.97
CA ALA A 84 -6.85 -6.42 -22.84
C ALA A 84 -6.49 -6.37 -24.34
N SER A 85 -5.48 -5.58 -24.70
CA SER A 85 -4.97 -5.54 -26.08
C SER A 85 -4.35 -6.88 -26.49
N MET A 86 -3.49 -7.44 -25.64
CA MET A 86 -2.86 -8.73 -25.91
C MET A 86 -3.88 -9.88 -26.00
N ALA A 87 -4.89 -9.90 -25.12
CA ALA A 87 -5.95 -10.92 -25.15
C ALA A 87 -6.81 -10.90 -26.41
N LYS A 88 -6.85 -9.78 -27.16
CA LYS A 88 -7.54 -9.66 -28.46
C LYS A 88 -6.67 -10.06 -29.64
N THR A 89 -5.41 -10.41 -29.43
CA THR A 89 -4.52 -10.86 -30.51
C THR A 89 -5.04 -12.16 -31.13
N ASP A 90 -5.00 -12.25 -32.44
CA ASP A 90 -5.38 -13.48 -33.15
C ASP A 90 -4.45 -14.62 -32.74
N VAL A 91 -5.01 -15.76 -32.38
CA VAL A 91 -4.27 -16.98 -32.01
C VAL A 91 -3.29 -17.44 -33.09
N LYS A 92 -3.57 -17.14 -34.36
CA LYS A 92 -2.67 -17.42 -35.47
C LYS A 92 -1.44 -16.52 -35.51
N SER A 93 -1.49 -15.38 -34.82
CA SER A 93 -0.40 -14.40 -34.77
C SER A 93 0.57 -14.64 -33.61
N VAL A 94 0.38 -15.70 -32.81
CA VAL A 94 1.26 -16.10 -31.73
C VAL A 94 1.78 -17.51 -31.95
N LYS A 95 3.00 -17.79 -31.54
CA LYS A 95 3.62 -19.11 -31.69
C LYS A 95 2.96 -20.17 -30.79
N ASP A 96 2.48 -19.77 -29.60
CA ASP A 96 1.75 -20.66 -28.68
C ASP A 96 0.44 -20.01 -28.23
N ALA A 97 -0.67 -20.51 -28.76
CA ALA A 97 -2.02 -20.05 -28.41
C ALA A 97 -2.35 -20.19 -26.91
N LYS A 98 -1.74 -21.16 -26.20
CA LYS A 98 -1.95 -21.36 -24.75
C LYS A 98 -1.55 -20.12 -23.94
N THR A 99 -0.61 -19.32 -24.43
CA THR A 99 -0.18 -18.07 -23.77
C THR A 99 -1.37 -17.09 -23.67
N LEU A 100 -2.20 -16.96 -24.70
CA LEU A 100 -3.38 -16.10 -24.69
C LEU A 100 -4.48 -16.67 -23.78
N ASP A 101 -4.65 -17.99 -23.73
CA ASP A 101 -5.62 -18.63 -22.83
C ASP A 101 -5.27 -18.41 -21.35
N VAL A 102 -3.98 -18.57 -21.00
CA VAL A 102 -3.50 -18.34 -19.64
C VAL A 102 -3.68 -16.87 -19.24
N LEU A 103 -3.36 -15.94 -20.15
CA LEU A 103 -3.59 -14.52 -19.95
C LEU A 103 -5.08 -14.23 -19.71
N SER A 104 -5.96 -14.74 -20.57
CA SER A 104 -7.41 -14.54 -20.47
C SER A 104 -7.99 -15.09 -19.17
N LYS A 105 -7.46 -16.22 -18.66
CA LYS A 105 -7.83 -16.77 -17.36
C LYS A 105 -7.36 -15.87 -16.20
N ALA A 106 -6.11 -15.39 -16.28
CA ALA A 106 -5.56 -14.49 -15.26
C ALA A 106 -6.31 -13.16 -15.16
N MET A 107 -6.81 -12.63 -16.28
CA MET A 107 -7.62 -11.41 -16.33
C MET A 107 -8.99 -11.55 -15.64
N LYS A 108 -9.48 -12.77 -15.45
CA LYS A 108 -10.76 -13.07 -14.78
C LYS A 108 -10.60 -13.31 -13.27
N ALA A 109 -9.42 -13.04 -12.69
CA ALA A 109 -9.19 -13.22 -11.26
C ALA A 109 -10.17 -12.37 -10.44
N SER A 110 -10.75 -13.00 -9.40
CA SER A 110 -11.67 -12.31 -8.48
C SER A 110 -10.91 -11.28 -7.65
N THR A 111 -11.34 -10.03 -7.71
CA THR A 111 -10.72 -8.96 -6.92
C THR A 111 -11.16 -9.03 -5.45
N PRO A 112 -10.30 -8.60 -4.51
CA PRO A 112 -10.65 -8.53 -3.10
C PRO A 112 -11.83 -7.59 -2.84
N LYS A 113 -12.59 -7.89 -1.77
CA LYS A 113 -13.68 -7.01 -1.32
C LYS A 113 -13.13 -5.69 -0.79
N THR A 114 -13.87 -4.61 -1.05
CA THR A 114 -13.57 -3.29 -0.49
C THR A 114 -13.68 -3.29 1.03
N VAL A 115 -12.72 -2.68 1.70
CA VAL A 115 -12.69 -2.51 3.16
C VAL A 115 -12.67 -1.01 3.46
N SER A 116 -13.41 -0.60 4.51
CA SER A 116 -13.52 0.79 4.94
C SER A 116 -12.80 1.01 6.27
N CYS A 117 -12.17 2.18 6.43
CA CYS A 117 -11.59 2.65 7.70
C CYS A 117 -12.64 3.23 8.67
N LYS A 118 -13.91 3.25 8.31
CA LYS A 118 -15.00 3.75 9.17
C LYS A 118 -15.34 2.68 10.21
N ALA A 119 -14.81 2.85 11.42
CA ALA A 119 -15.12 1.98 12.56
C ALA A 119 -15.06 2.78 13.85
N ASP A 120 -15.84 2.34 14.85
CA ASP A 120 -16.02 3.04 16.13
C ASP A 120 -15.00 2.60 17.19
N SER A 121 -14.26 1.53 16.96
CA SER A 121 -13.21 1.04 17.86
C SER A 121 -11.86 0.99 17.17
N ARG A 122 -10.79 1.25 17.94
CA ARG A 122 -9.41 1.16 17.50
C ARG A 122 -9.09 -0.21 16.88
N ASP A 123 -9.52 -1.29 17.53
CA ASP A 123 -9.23 -2.65 17.09
C ASP A 123 -9.89 -2.98 15.74
N ALA A 124 -11.10 -2.46 15.52
CA ALA A 124 -11.79 -2.60 14.23
C ALA A 124 -11.06 -1.80 13.13
N VAL A 125 -10.55 -0.59 13.44
CA VAL A 125 -9.72 0.19 12.48
C VAL A 125 -8.41 -0.54 12.17
N VAL A 126 -7.72 -1.08 13.17
CA VAL A 126 -6.48 -1.88 12.98
C VAL A 126 -6.76 -3.13 12.15
N THR A 127 -7.88 -3.79 12.37
CA THR A 127 -8.29 -4.96 11.57
C THR A 127 -8.56 -4.57 10.12
N ALA A 128 -9.25 -3.44 9.89
CA ALA A 128 -9.46 -2.89 8.55
C ALA A 128 -8.13 -2.55 7.85
N THR A 129 -7.18 -1.94 8.56
CA THR A 129 -5.84 -1.62 8.06
C THR A 129 -5.11 -2.88 7.57
N LYS A 130 -5.14 -3.96 8.35
CA LYS A 130 -4.54 -5.26 7.96
C LYS A 130 -5.19 -5.82 6.70
N ALA A 131 -6.52 -5.79 6.62
CA ALA A 131 -7.26 -6.27 5.44
C ALA A 131 -6.96 -5.42 4.19
N ILE A 132 -6.89 -4.10 4.32
CA ILE A 132 -6.50 -3.18 3.24
C ILE A 132 -5.07 -3.46 2.77
N THR A 133 -4.15 -3.70 3.70
CA THR A 133 -2.75 -4.07 3.38
C THR A 133 -2.67 -5.41 2.65
N ALA A 134 -3.46 -6.40 3.05
CA ALA A 134 -3.55 -7.69 2.36
C ALA A 134 -4.12 -7.52 0.94
N ASN A 135 -5.15 -6.69 0.77
CA ASN A 135 -5.70 -6.36 -0.55
C ASN A 135 -4.65 -5.68 -1.44
N THR A 136 -3.86 -4.75 -0.89
CA THR A 136 -2.76 -4.09 -1.59
C THR A 136 -1.73 -5.11 -2.11
N ALA A 137 -1.34 -6.05 -1.26
CA ALA A 137 -0.41 -7.13 -1.63
C ALA A 137 -0.98 -8.03 -2.74
N TRP A 138 -2.29 -8.32 -2.69
CA TRP A 138 -2.99 -9.06 -3.74
C TRP A 138 -2.88 -8.36 -5.10
N TYR A 139 -3.20 -7.05 -5.15
CA TYR A 139 -3.13 -6.28 -6.40
C TYR A 139 -1.71 -6.23 -6.98
N TRP A 140 -0.70 -6.02 -6.15
CA TRP A 140 0.70 -6.03 -6.60
C TRP A 140 1.14 -7.40 -7.12
N THR A 141 0.77 -8.48 -6.43
CA THR A 141 1.15 -9.83 -6.82
C THR A 141 0.47 -10.22 -8.14
N HIS A 142 -0.84 -9.98 -8.26
CA HIS A 142 -1.59 -10.28 -9.47
C HIS A 142 -1.19 -9.37 -10.63
N GLY A 143 -0.90 -8.11 -10.36
CA GLY A 143 -0.36 -7.17 -11.35
C GLY A 143 0.98 -7.64 -11.92
N LYS A 144 1.91 -8.07 -11.07
CA LYS A 144 3.19 -8.65 -11.53
C LYS A 144 2.98 -9.92 -12.37
N SER A 145 2.07 -10.81 -11.94
CA SER A 145 1.76 -12.01 -12.69
C SER A 145 1.15 -11.69 -14.05
N LEU A 146 0.18 -10.77 -14.07
CA LEU A 146 -0.47 -10.32 -15.31
C LEU A 146 0.53 -9.70 -16.29
N ASN A 147 1.42 -8.82 -15.79
CA ASN A 147 2.46 -8.21 -16.64
C ASN A 147 3.42 -9.24 -17.23
N ARG A 148 3.77 -10.28 -16.45
CA ARG A 148 4.59 -11.39 -16.96
C ARG A 148 3.89 -12.15 -18.09
N LEU A 149 2.58 -12.36 -17.97
CA LEU A 149 1.79 -13.04 -19.01
C LEU A 149 1.63 -12.18 -20.27
N VAL A 150 1.47 -10.86 -20.11
CA VAL A 150 1.49 -9.92 -21.26
C VAL A 150 2.81 -10.01 -22.00
N ASN A 151 3.94 -9.91 -21.28
CA ASN A 151 5.27 -10.00 -21.89
C ASN A 151 5.51 -11.36 -22.57
N ALA A 152 5.00 -12.45 -21.99
CA ALA A 152 5.07 -13.77 -22.64
C ALA A 152 4.25 -13.81 -23.94
N GLY A 153 3.09 -13.15 -23.97
CA GLY A 153 2.29 -13.00 -25.19
C GLY A 153 3.00 -12.16 -26.26
N GLU A 154 3.61 -11.05 -25.88
CA GLU A 154 4.42 -10.21 -26.79
C GLU A 154 5.60 -11.00 -27.35
N THR A 155 6.29 -11.79 -26.52
CA THR A 155 7.37 -12.68 -26.97
C THR A 155 6.86 -13.74 -27.94
N ALA A 156 5.74 -14.40 -27.63
CA ALA A 156 5.16 -15.42 -28.50
C ALA A 156 4.71 -14.84 -29.86
N LYS A 157 4.24 -13.59 -29.89
CA LYS A 157 3.92 -12.86 -31.11
C LYS A 157 5.18 -12.57 -31.93
N LEU A 158 6.23 -12.06 -31.28
CA LEU A 158 7.51 -11.80 -31.94
C LEU A 158 8.14 -13.08 -32.50
N ASP A 159 8.10 -14.17 -31.72
CA ASP A 159 8.60 -15.49 -32.17
C ASP A 159 7.89 -15.96 -33.45
N LYS A 160 6.55 -15.80 -33.48
CA LYS A 160 5.76 -16.14 -34.68
C LYS A 160 6.16 -15.29 -35.90
N THR A 161 6.31 -13.97 -35.71
CA THR A 161 6.75 -13.05 -36.76
C THR A 161 8.11 -13.44 -37.33
N VAL A 162 9.07 -13.80 -36.46
CA VAL A 162 10.41 -14.24 -36.81
C VAL A 162 10.35 -15.59 -37.57
N ASP A 163 9.55 -16.53 -37.08
CA ASP A 163 9.40 -17.86 -37.74
C ASP A 163 8.79 -17.72 -39.14
N ASP A 164 7.76 -16.87 -39.28
CA ASP A 164 7.11 -16.64 -40.60
C ASP A 164 8.07 -15.93 -41.57
N ALA A 165 8.82 -14.94 -41.09
CA ALA A 165 9.85 -14.26 -41.89
C ALA A 165 10.97 -15.20 -42.32
N ASN A 166 11.43 -16.12 -41.44
CA ASN A 166 12.39 -17.16 -41.79
C ASN A 166 11.84 -18.12 -42.87
N ALA A 167 10.57 -18.50 -42.78
CA ALA A 167 9.93 -19.32 -43.77
C ALA A 167 9.90 -18.61 -45.12
N LEU A 168 9.48 -17.36 -45.16
CA LEU A 168 9.48 -16.54 -46.36
C LEU A 168 10.88 -16.37 -46.95
N TYR A 169 11.89 -16.06 -46.13
CA TYR A 169 13.29 -15.95 -46.56
C TYR A 169 13.77 -17.22 -47.28
N LYS A 170 13.43 -18.40 -46.75
CA LYS A 170 13.77 -19.69 -47.38
C LYS A 170 13.02 -19.92 -48.69
N GLN A 171 11.73 -19.56 -48.75
CA GLN A 171 10.89 -19.74 -49.93
C GLN A 171 11.27 -18.85 -51.13
N THR A 172 11.86 -17.69 -50.82
CA THR A 172 12.28 -16.68 -51.82
C THR A 172 13.69 -16.91 -52.36
N ASP A 173 14.37 -17.97 -51.96
CA ASP A 173 15.70 -18.27 -52.41
C ASP A 173 15.74 -18.53 -53.93
N GLY A 174 16.56 -17.77 -54.65
CA GLY A 174 16.67 -17.80 -56.11
C GLY A 174 15.42 -17.32 -56.88
N ARG A 175 14.41 -16.72 -56.18
CA ARG A 175 13.12 -16.30 -56.76
C ARG A 175 12.88 -14.80 -56.75
N VAL A 176 13.76 -14.01 -56.16
CA VAL A 176 13.66 -12.54 -56.12
C VAL A 176 14.67 -11.89 -57.02
N ALA A 177 14.27 -10.79 -57.64
CA ALA A 177 15.14 -10.03 -58.57
C ALA A 177 16.20 -9.17 -57.85
N ASP A 178 16.03 -8.89 -56.54
CA ASP A 178 16.91 -8.04 -55.76
C ASP A 178 17.35 -8.72 -54.46
N ASP A 179 18.62 -9.08 -54.39
CA ASP A 179 19.27 -9.67 -53.21
C ASP A 179 19.36 -8.70 -51.99
N LYS A 180 19.26 -7.37 -52.22
CA LYS A 180 19.29 -6.38 -51.14
C LYS A 180 18.09 -6.50 -50.22
N THR A 181 16.89 -6.73 -50.78
CA THR A 181 15.68 -6.94 -49.99
C THR A 181 15.79 -8.19 -49.12
N ARG A 182 16.34 -9.28 -49.70
CA ARG A 182 16.60 -10.51 -48.90
C ARG A 182 17.62 -10.29 -47.79
N ALA A 183 18.70 -9.54 -48.08
CA ALA A 183 19.72 -9.21 -47.05
C ALA A 183 19.12 -8.37 -45.93
N SER A 184 18.28 -7.40 -46.27
CA SER A 184 17.58 -6.58 -45.27
C SER A 184 16.62 -7.41 -44.38
N LEU A 185 15.86 -8.35 -45.00
CA LEU A 185 15.01 -9.27 -44.27
C LEU A 185 15.81 -10.17 -43.34
N LEU A 186 16.93 -10.72 -43.79
CA LEU A 186 17.80 -11.57 -42.98
C LEU A 186 18.40 -10.80 -41.76
N ASP A 187 18.80 -9.54 -41.96
CA ASP A 187 19.30 -8.69 -40.90
C ASP A 187 18.21 -8.37 -39.87
N ALA A 188 17.00 -8.02 -40.31
CA ALA A 188 15.84 -7.81 -39.46
C ALA A 188 15.45 -9.07 -38.65
N ILE A 189 15.49 -10.24 -39.25
CA ILE A 189 15.27 -11.54 -38.60
C ILE A 189 16.31 -11.78 -37.50
N LYS A 190 17.60 -11.58 -37.81
CA LYS A 190 18.71 -11.76 -36.84
C LYS A 190 18.58 -10.80 -35.64
N LYS A 191 18.14 -9.57 -35.88
CA LYS A 191 17.88 -8.56 -34.84
C LYS A 191 16.56 -8.77 -34.10
N ARG A 192 15.72 -9.68 -34.61
CA ARG A 192 14.34 -9.91 -34.09
C ARG A 192 13.52 -8.61 -34.06
N ASP A 193 13.67 -7.77 -35.07
CA ASP A 193 13.00 -6.48 -35.19
C ASP A 193 11.72 -6.66 -36.03
N ALA A 194 10.58 -6.69 -35.32
CA ALA A 194 9.27 -6.91 -35.95
C ALA A 194 8.92 -5.79 -36.94
N ASP A 195 9.27 -4.54 -36.66
CA ASP A 195 8.98 -3.41 -37.56
C ASP A 195 9.85 -3.44 -38.80
N ALA A 196 11.12 -3.80 -38.66
CA ALA A 196 12.03 -3.99 -39.79
C ALA A 196 11.63 -5.20 -40.64
N ILE A 197 11.18 -6.30 -40.02
CA ILE A 197 10.63 -7.46 -40.73
C ILE A 197 9.40 -7.04 -41.56
N ALA A 198 8.43 -6.33 -40.94
CA ALA A 198 7.22 -5.89 -41.64
C ALA A 198 7.49 -4.94 -42.80
N LYS A 199 8.60 -4.19 -42.82
CA LYS A 199 9.02 -3.32 -43.91
C LYS A 199 9.78 -4.06 -45.03
N ALA A 200 10.36 -5.21 -44.71
CA ALA A 200 11.16 -5.99 -45.64
C ALA A 200 10.39 -7.10 -46.33
N VAL A 201 9.15 -7.38 -45.90
CA VAL A 201 8.18 -8.32 -46.46
C VAL A 201 7.22 -7.63 -47.40
#